data_3274cde84d57c9d5e0f3cb892dffdb99
#
_entry.id   3274cde84d57c9d5e0f3cb892dffdb99
#
_cell.length_a   1.000
_cell.length_b   1.000
_cell.length_c   1.000
_cell.angle_alpha   90.00
_cell.angle_beta   90.00
_cell.angle_gamma   90.00
#
_symmetry.space_group_name_H-M   'P 1'
#
loop_
_entity.id
_entity.type
_entity.pdbx_description
1 polymer ?
#
loop_
_entity_poly.entity_id
_entity_poly.type
_entity_poly.pdbx_seq_one_letter_code
_entity_poly.pdbx_strand_id
1 'polypeptide(L)'
;MTVRALAGAALLAAGVALAAADPSSSLVGGVAQHTSSKGETLQSLGARYGIDVAALRADNGLEARTAIRIGQVLLIDNRHAVPDGVEEETIVVNVPQRMLFYRSGGRTLGFPVAVGSSGWRTPLRPFTVVAKETDPTWDVPESIAAEARAKGKPLPRAIPPGPSNPLGRHWLGLSVGVIGIHGTNAPGSIFRAGTHGCIRVHPDDIARLFDLVAVGTPGRFVYEPVLVAQEGNDVFLEVHADVYRRSAVSAMDRAIARAGELGLTDRIDWVRAAAVVAARHGVARLVSR
;
A
#
# COMPACT_ATOMS: atom_id res chain seq x y z
N MET A 1 -46.99 -35.60 11.44
CA MET A 1 -46.50 -34.63 10.45
C MET A 1 -45.63 -33.60 11.17
N THR A 2 -44.33 -33.79 11.16
CA THR A 2 -43.37 -32.94 11.89
C THR A 2 -42.62 -32.08 10.85
N VAL A 3 -42.89 -30.78 10.88
CA VAL A 3 -42.22 -29.79 10.02
C VAL A 3 -40.85 -29.47 10.62
N ARG A 4 -39.77 -29.83 9.89
CA ARG A 4 -38.44 -29.41 10.22
C ARG A 4 -38.19 -27.99 9.66
N ALA A 5 -37.94 -27.06 10.55
CA ALA A 5 -37.48 -25.73 10.21
C ALA A 5 -35.99 -25.80 9.81
N LEU A 6 -35.66 -25.41 8.58
CA LEU A 6 -34.32 -25.17 8.13
C LEU A 6 -33.91 -23.76 8.57
N ALA A 7 -32.99 -23.69 9.53
CA ALA A 7 -32.33 -22.44 9.90
C ALA A 7 -31.26 -22.14 8.86
N GLY A 8 -31.54 -21.17 8.00
CA GLY A 8 -30.55 -20.61 7.10
C GLY A 8 -29.54 -19.74 7.85
N ALA A 9 -28.30 -20.18 7.96
CA ALA A 9 -27.22 -19.36 8.46
C ALA A 9 -26.82 -18.34 7.37
N ALA A 10 -27.15 -17.08 7.57
CA ALA A 10 -26.66 -15.97 6.76
C ALA A 10 -25.17 -15.79 7.05
N LEU A 11 -24.30 -16.12 6.08
CA LEU A 11 -22.89 -15.73 6.11
C LEU A 11 -22.81 -14.20 5.93
N LEU A 12 -22.58 -13.48 7.00
CA LEU A 12 -22.13 -12.11 6.95
C LEU A 12 -20.68 -12.12 6.44
N ALA A 13 -20.48 -11.75 5.18
CA ALA A 13 -19.18 -11.39 4.66
C ALA A 13 -18.75 -10.09 5.36
N ALA A 14 -17.95 -10.20 6.42
CA ALA A 14 -17.32 -9.06 7.06
C ALA A 14 -16.25 -8.50 6.12
N GLY A 15 -16.64 -7.55 5.28
CA GLY A 15 -15.70 -6.68 4.60
C GLY A 15 -14.98 -5.86 5.67
N VAL A 16 -13.69 -6.16 5.90
CA VAL A 16 -12.85 -5.33 6.76
C VAL A 16 -12.57 -4.04 5.99
N ALA A 17 -13.40 -3.02 6.25
CA ALA A 17 -13.00 -1.65 5.91
C ALA A 17 -11.73 -1.35 6.70
N LEU A 18 -10.65 -0.90 6.05
CA LEU A 18 -9.56 -0.25 6.76
C LEU A 18 -10.19 0.87 7.59
N ALA A 19 -10.15 0.75 8.89
CA ALA A 19 -10.70 1.75 9.78
C ALA A 19 -10.03 3.09 9.46
N ALA A 20 -10.82 4.12 9.22
CA ALA A 20 -10.29 5.47 9.12
C ALA A 20 -9.71 5.82 10.49
N ALA A 21 -8.42 6.21 10.52
CA ALA A 21 -7.75 6.61 11.74
C ALA A 21 -8.43 7.84 12.37
N ASP A 22 -8.26 8.01 13.68
CA ASP A 22 -8.58 9.26 14.38
C ASP A 22 -7.94 10.44 13.64
N PRO A 23 -8.57 11.62 13.56
CA PRO A 23 -8.00 12.81 12.90
C PRO A 23 -6.58 13.17 13.36
N SER A 24 -6.24 12.84 14.59
CA SER A 24 -4.90 13.05 15.20
C SER A 24 -3.96 11.86 15.06
N SER A 25 -4.43 10.72 14.51
CA SER A 25 -3.63 9.50 14.45
C SER A 25 -2.46 9.63 13.47
N SER A 26 -1.28 9.29 13.94
CA SER A 26 -0.07 9.16 13.13
C SER A 26 0.05 7.79 12.46
N LEU A 27 -0.94 6.91 12.66
CA LEU A 27 -1.04 5.59 12.03
C LEU A 27 -2.33 5.46 11.21
N VAL A 28 -2.26 4.65 10.16
CA VAL A 28 -3.43 4.09 9.46
C VAL A 28 -3.40 2.57 9.55
N GLY A 29 -4.55 1.92 9.31
CA GLY A 29 -4.68 0.48 9.45
C GLY A 29 -4.97 0.08 10.91
N GLY A 30 -4.66 -1.18 11.26
CA GLY A 30 -4.97 -1.71 12.59
C GLY A 30 -4.55 -3.17 12.75
N VAL A 31 -5.06 -3.78 13.80
CA VAL A 31 -4.90 -5.21 14.06
C VAL A 31 -6.27 -5.88 13.97
N ALA A 32 -6.38 -6.89 13.12
CA ALA A 32 -7.63 -7.62 12.86
C ALA A 32 -7.36 -9.10 12.61
N GLN A 33 -8.43 -9.89 12.51
CA GLN A 33 -8.37 -11.27 12.06
C GLN A 33 -9.02 -11.40 10.68
N HIS A 34 -8.42 -12.22 9.83
CA HIS A 34 -8.94 -12.58 8.52
C HIS A 34 -9.13 -14.08 8.42
N THR A 35 -10.32 -14.54 8.06
CA THR A 35 -10.59 -15.94 7.77
C THR A 35 -10.40 -16.18 6.27
N SER A 36 -9.41 -16.97 5.91
CA SER A 36 -9.04 -17.19 4.52
C SER A 36 -10.11 -17.93 3.73
N SER A 37 -10.33 -17.47 2.50
CA SER A 37 -11.30 -17.97 1.54
C SER A 37 -10.65 -18.77 0.42
N LYS A 38 -11.47 -19.47 -0.37
CA LYS A 38 -11.00 -20.22 -1.55
C LYS A 38 -10.31 -19.28 -2.56
N GLY A 39 -9.09 -19.65 -2.97
CA GLY A 39 -8.32 -18.90 -3.96
C GLY A 39 -7.41 -17.82 -3.36
N GLU A 40 -7.54 -17.49 -2.07
CA GLU A 40 -6.63 -16.58 -1.41
C GLU A 40 -5.27 -17.22 -1.14
N THR A 41 -4.26 -16.38 -1.16
CA THR A 41 -2.86 -16.71 -0.89
C THR A 41 -2.27 -15.64 0.04
N LEU A 42 -1.17 -15.94 0.74
CA LEU A 42 -0.47 -14.90 1.49
C LEU A 42 -0.05 -13.71 0.62
N GLN A 43 0.21 -13.96 -0.68
CA GLN A 43 0.52 -12.91 -1.63
C GLN A 43 -0.68 -11.99 -1.90
N SER A 44 -1.89 -12.57 -2.13
CA SER A 44 -3.09 -11.77 -2.36
C SER A 44 -3.52 -11.02 -1.10
N LEU A 45 -3.38 -11.64 0.07
CA LEU A 45 -3.66 -10.99 1.36
C LEU A 45 -2.65 -9.87 1.65
N GLY A 46 -1.36 -10.11 1.42
CA GLY A 46 -0.33 -9.07 1.55
C GLY A 46 -0.60 -7.87 0.63
N ALA A 47 -1.01 -8.12 -0.62
CA ALA A 47 -1.40 -7.09 -1.57
C ALA A 47 -2.65 -6.30 -1.10
N ARG A 48 -3.63 -7.00 -0.54
CA ARG A 48 -4.90 -6.41 -0.08
C ARG A 48 -4.72 -5.53 1.16
N TYR A 49 -3.90 -6.00 2.11
CA TYR A 49 -3.72 -5.35 3.41
C TYR A 49 -2.48 -4.45 3.51
N GLY A 50 -1.64 -4.42 2.48
CA GLY A 50 -0.39 -3.65 2.52
C GLY A 50 0.67 -4.28 3.42
N ILE A 51 0.79 -5.61 3.44
CA ILE A 51 1.72 -6.33 4.32
C ILE A 51 2.67 -7.17 3.48
N ASP A 52 3.97 -7.12 3.77
CA ASP A 52 4.92 -8.04 3.15
C ASP A 52 4.62 -9.48 3.60
N VAL A 53 4.71 -10.43 2.67
CA VAL A 53 4.45 -11.85 2.95
C VAL A 53 5.32 -12.38 4.10
N ALA A 54 6.54 -11.85 4.24
CA ALA A 54 7.44 -12.21 5.34
C ALA A 54 6.86 -11.78 6.71
N ALA A 55 6.31 -10.56 6.79
CA ALA A 55 5.64 -10.06 7.99
C ALA A 55 4.40 -10.90 8.33
N LEU A 56 3.55 -11.11 7.31
CA LEU A 56 2.33 -11.90 7.48
C LEU A 56 2.61 -13.33 7.94
N ARG A 57 3.71 -13.94 7.48
CA ARG A 57 4.19 -15.24 7.97
C ARG A 57 4.67 -15.17 9.42
N ALA A 58 5.51 -14.20 9.73
CA ALA A 58 6.08 -14.05 11.08
C ALA A 58 4.98 -13.85 12.13
N ASP A 59 3.99 -12.98 11.83
CA ASP A 59 2.87 -12.69 12.73
C ASP A 59 1.95 -13.89 12.97
N ASN A 60 1.96 -14.87 12.06
CA ASN A 60 1.12 -16.07 12.12
C ASN A 60 1.90 -17.38 12.40
N GLY A 61 3.19 -17.31 12.68
CA GLY A 61 4.02 -18.50 12.94
C GLY A 61 4.08 -19.46 11.75
N LEU A 62 4.01 -18.94 10.51
CA LEU A 62 4.00 -19.75 9.30
C LEU A 62 5.41 -19.92 8.72
N GLU A 63 5.80 -21.15 8.45
CA GLU A 63 7.06 -21.46 7.78
C GLU A 63 7.12 -20.95 6.34
N ALA A 64 8.32 -20.82 5.79
CA ALA A 64 8.59 -20.17 4.50
C ALA A 64 7.79 -20.75 3.31
N ARG A 65 7.48 -22.04 3.31
CA ARG A 65 6.77 -22.73 2.22
C ARG A 65 5.34 -23.12 2.56
N THR A 66 4.84 -22.79 3.75
CA THR A 66 3.48 -23.14 4.18
C THR A 66 2.46 -22.35 3.37
N ALA A 67 1.53 -23.05 2.72
CA ALA A 67 0.35 -22.47 2.14
C ALA A 67 -0.74 -22.30 3.21
N ILE A 68 -1.57 -21.26 3.07
CA ILE A 68 -2.75 -21.10 3.92
C ILE A 68 -3.85 -22.07 3.49
N ARG A 69 -4.69 -22.50 4.47
CA ARG A 69 -5.83 -23.39 4.21
C ARG A 69 -7.12 -22.58 4.23
N ILE A 70 -8.10 -23.00 3.45
CA ILE A 70 -9.45 -22.39 3.50
C ILE A 70 -9.99 -22.48 4.92
N GLY A 71 -10.55 -21.37 5.43
CA GLY A 71 -11.05 -21.26 6.79
C GLY A 71 -9.98 -21.02 7.86
N GLN A 72 -8.70 -20.91 7.49
CA GLN A 72 -7.65 -20.56 8.43
C GLN A 72 -7.78 -19.12 8.87
N VAL A 73 -7.79 -18.88 10.19
CA VAL A 73 -7.77 -17.54 10.77
C VAL A 73 -6.33 -17.04 10.83
N LEU A 74 -6.12 -15.84 10.28
CA LEU A 74 -4.82 -15.16 10.25
C LEU A 74 -4.90 -13.84 11.00
N LEU A 75 -3.90 -13.55 11.78
CA LEU A 75 -3.66 -12.22 12.36
C LEU A 75 -3.19 -11.29 11.24
N ILE A 76 -3.84 -10.15 11.13
CA ILE A 76 -3.51 -9.07 10.20
C ILE A 76 -3.13 -7.85 11.03
N ASP A 77 -1.85 -7.52 11.09
CA ASP A 77 -1.35 -6.26 11.66
C ASP A 77 -0.83 -5.41 10.50
N ASN A 78 -1.70 -4.51 10.01
CA ASN A 78 -1.42 -3.64 8.86
C ASN A 78 -1.33 -2.17 9.25
N ARG A 79 -0.80 -1.88 10.43
CA ARG A 79 -0.54 -0.52 10.86
C ARG A 79 0.60 0.07 10.04
N HIS A 80 0.39 1.30 9.52
CA HIS A 80 1.38 2.06 8.77
C HIS A 80 1.49 3.47 9.33
N ALA A 81 2.72 3.92 9.52
CA ALA A 81 3.01 5.30 9.91
C ALA A 81 2.67 6.25 8.76
N VAL A 82 1.98 7.33 9.08
CA VAL A 82 1.66 8.40 8.13
C VAL A 82 2.93 9.24 7.93
N PRO A 83 3.41 9.40 6.67
CA PRO A 83 4.57 10.24 6.40
C PRO A 83 4.26 11.73 6.64
N ASP A 84 5.30 12.54 6.80
CA ASP A 84 5.12 13.98 6.96
C ASP A 84 4.40 14.62 5.76
N GLY A 85 3.62 15.67 6.07
CA GLY A 85 2.96 16.52 5.09
C GLY A 85 1.78 15.86 4.37
N VAL A 86 1.10 14.92 4.99
CA VAL A 86 -0.24 14.51 4.61
C VAL A 86 -1.22 15.58 5.13
N GLU A 87 -1.54 16.54 4.28
CA GLU A 87 -2.43 17.64 4.56
C GLU A 87 -3.84 17.36 4.02
N GLU A 88 -4.83 18.18 4.43
CA GLU A 88 -6.21 18.05 3.95
C GLU A 88 -6.27 18.17 2.42
N GLU A 89 -7.06 17.31 1.79
CA GLU A 89 -7.25 17.23 0.33
C GLU A 89 -5.93 17.06 -0.46
N THR A 90 -4.91 16.40 0.13
CA THR A 90 -3.61 16.18 -0.50
C THR A 90 -3.28 14.70 -0.61
N ILE A 91 -2.74 14.28 -1.77
CA ILE A 91 -2.24 12.92 -1.99
C ILE A 91 -0.74 12.86 -1.68
N VAL A 92 -0.34 11.95 -0.79
CA VAL A 92 1.07 11.63 -0.57
C VAL A 92 1.31 10.17 -0.89
N VAL A 93 2.25 9.88 -1.78
CA VAL A 93 2.69 8.50 -2.08
C VAL A 93 4.09 8.31 -1.57
N ASN A 94 4.26 7.50 -0.53
CA ASN A 94 5.59 7.14 -0.05
C ASN A 94 6.09 5.88 -0.77
N VAL A 95 7.05 6.08 -1.66
CA VAL A 95 7.51 5.05 -2.60
C VAL A 95 8.09 3.81 -1.90
N PRO A 96 9.03 3.90 -0.93
CA PRO A 96 9.55 2.70 -0.26
C PRO A 96 8.48 2.00 0.59
N GLN A 97 7.53 2.75 1.15
CA GLN A 97 6.42 2.22 1.93
C GLN A 97 5.37 1.52 1.05
N ARG A 98 5.30 1.89 -0.24
CA ARG A 98 4.29 1.38 -1.19
C ARG A 98 2.87 1.66 -0.70
N MET A 99 2.71 2.83 -0.07
CA MET A 99 1.44 3.34 0.43
C MET A 99 1.13 4.69 -0.20
N LEU A 100 -0.14 4.90 -0.49
CA LEU A 100 -0.73 6.18 -0.83
C LEU A 100 -1.58 6.65 0.34
N PHE A 101 -1.40 7.89 0.74
CA PHE A 101 -2.20 8.54 1.78
C PHE A 101 -3.00 9.68 1.17
N TYR A 102 -4.24 9.80 1.63
CA TYR A 102 -5.12 10.91 1.28
C TYR A 102 -5.88 11.34 2.53
N ARG A 103 -5.86 12.63 2.84
CA ARG A 103 -6.60 13.19 3.97
C ARG A 103 -7.83 13.92 3.46
N SER A 104 -8.99 13.63 4.05
CA SER A 104 -10.25 14.29 3.74
C SER A 104 -11.18 14.26 4.95
N GLY A 105 -11.81 15.39 5.24
CA GLY A 105 -12.70 15.56 6.40
C GLY A 105 -11.98 15.29 7.73
N GLY A 106 -10.72 15.68 7.85
CA GLY A 106 -9.88 15.47 9.02
C GLY A 106 -9.34 14.03 9.18
N ARG A 107 -9.70 13.08 8.32
CA ARG A 107 -9.30 11.68 8.42
C ARG A 107 -8.26 11.31 7.37
N THR A 108 -7.21 10.62 7.79
CA THR A 108 -6.21 10.07 6.87
C THR A 108 -6.61 8.67 6.45
N LEU A 109 -6.65 8.45 5.14
CA LEU A 109 -6.87 7.16 4.50
C LEU A 109 -5.54 6.65 3.96
N GLY A 110 -5.25 5.35 4.16
CA GLY A 110 -4.08 4.67 3.60
C GLY A 110 -4.51 3.61 2.58
N PHE A 111 -3.82 3.58 1.45
CA PHE A 111 -4.08 2.62 0.37
C PHE A 111 -2.78 1.92 -0.02
N PRO A 112 -2.71 0.58 0.06
CA PRO A 112 -1.60 -0.17 -0.49
C PRO A 112 -1.50 0.04 -2.00
N VAL A 113 -0.28 0.30 -2.50
CA VAL A 113 -0.06 0.55 -3.93
C VAL A 113 1.14 -0.23 -4.47
N ALA A 114 1.19 -0.42 -5.79
CA ALA A 114 2.42 -0.75 -6.46
C ALA A 114 3.03 0.54 -7.05
N VAL A 115 4.36 0.61 -6.99
CA VAL A 115 5.16 1.75 -7.46
C VAL A 115 6.13 1.32 -8.54
N GLY A 116 6.80 2.27 -9.15
CA GLY A 116 7.82 2.01 -10.17
C GLY A 116 8.92 1.08 -9.70
N SER A 117 9.41 0.23 -10.59
CA SER A 117 10.59 -0.61 -10.35
C SER A 117 11.87 0.23 -10.29
N SER A 118 13.00 -0.39 -9.91
CA SER A 118 14.29 0.30 -9.87
C SER A 118 14.75 0.78 -11.25
N GLY A 119 14.33 0.12 -12.35
CA GLY A 119 14.61 0.52 -13.73
C GLY A 119 13.59 1.53 -14.29
N TRP A 120 12.38 1.59 -13.72
CA TRP A 120 11.29 2.47 -14.14
C TRP A 120 10.75 3.22 -12.94
N ARG A 121 11.54 4.16 -12.41
CA ARG A 121 11.27 4.81 -11.12
C ARG A 121 10.07 5.74 -11.18
N THR A 122 9.23 5.69 -10.16
CA THR A 122 8.25 6.76 -9.87
C THR A 122 9.01 8.06 -9.59
N PRO A 123 8.69 9.18 -10.27
CA PRO A 123 9.41 10.45 -10.09
C PRO A 123 9.12 11.07 -8.72
N LEU A 124 10.17 11.41 -7.98
CA LEU A 124 10.04 12.00 -6.62
C LEU A 124 9.90 13.52 -6.72
N ARG A 125 8.68 13.98 -6.99
CA ARG A 125 8.35 15.41 -7.13
C ARG A 125 6.88 15.65 -6.81
N PRO A 126 6.44 16.93 -6.62
CA PRO A 126 5.04 17.27 -6.54
C PRO A 126 4.32 17.05 -7.87
N PHE A 127 3.01 16.85 -7.79
CA PHE A 127 2.10 16.72 -8.92
C PHE A 127 0.73 17.33 -8.59
N THR A 128 -0.11 17.42 -9.61
CA THR A 128 -1.53 17.74 -9.50
C THR A 128 -2.31 16.71 -10.30
N VAL A 129 -3.48 16.32 -9.85
CA VAL A 129 -4.42 15.51 -10.64
C VAL A 129 -4.99 16.37 -11.75
N VAL A 130 -4.72 16.00 -13.01
CA VAL A 130 -5.12 16.79 -14.19
C VAL A 130 -6.24 16.14 -15.01
N ALA A 131 -6.52 14.85 -14.78
CA ALA A 131 -7.59 14.13 -15.47
C ALA A 131 -8.16 13.03 -14.58
N LYS A 132 -9.44 12.72 -14.79
CA LYS A 132 -10.15 11.57 -14.19
C LYS A 132 -10.90 10.86 -15.30
N GLU A 133 -10.70 9.54 -15.43
CA GLU A 133 -11.37 8.74 -16.46
C GLU A 133 -11.91 7.44 -15.85
N THR A 134 -13.16 7.13 -16.21
CA THR A 134 -13.78 5.84 -15.93
C THR A 134 -13.71 4.99 -17.20
N ASP A 135 -13.37 3.72 -17.04
CA ASP A 135 -13.20 2.75 -18.12
C ASP A 135 -12.27 3.30 -19.24
N PRO A 136 -11.01 3.67 -18.89
CA PRO A 136 -10.07 4.28 -19.83
C PRO A 136 -9.63 3.28 -20.92
N THR A 137 -9.32 3.78 -22.10
CA THR A 137 -8.49 3.06 -23.06
C THR A 137 -7.02 3.22 -22.67
N TRP A 138 -6.26 2.15 -22.64
CA TRP A 138 -4.83 2.22 -22.42
C TRP A 138 -4.07 2.35 -23.75
N ASP A 139 -3.66 3.57 -24.09
CA ASP A 139 -2.68 3.81 -25.12
C ASP A 139 -1.32 3.30 -24.65
N VAL A 140 -0.79 2.26 -25.29
CA VAL A 140 0.44 1.59 -24.84
C VAL A 140 1.64 2.47 -25.16
N PRO A 141 2.37 2.97 -24.14
CA PRO A 141 3.56 3.78 -24.37
C PRO A 141 4.60 3.02 -25.20
N GLU A 142 5.26 3.70 -26.15
CA GLU A 142 6.23 3.05 -27.05
C GLU A 142 7.37 2.36 -26.29
N SER A 143 7.82 2.92 -25.17
CA SER A 143 8.82 2.29 -24.31
C SER A 143 8.40 0.93 -23.75
N ILE A 144 7.12 0.81 -23.36
CA ILE A 144 6.53 -0.47 -22.87
C ILE A 144 6.32 -1.42 -24.04
N ALA A 145 5.85 -0.91 -25.18
CA ALA A 145 5.68 -1.71 -26.39
C ALA A 145 7.02 -2.29 -26.89
N ALA A 146 8.08 -1.50 -26.86
CA ALA A 146 9.44 -1.93 -27.23
C ALA A 146 9.96 -3.02 -26.27
N GLU A 147 9.79 -2.83 -24.96
CA GLU A 147 10.18 -3.83 -23.96
C GLU A 147 9.40 -5.14 -24.15
N ALA A 148 8.09 -5.06 -24.40
CA ALA A 148 7.25 -6.23 -24.66
C ALA A 148 7.66 -6.98 -25.93
N ARG A 149 7.98 -6.26 -27.03
CA ARG A 149 8.52 -6.85 -28.27
C ARG A 149 9.86 -7.55 -28.02
N ALA A 150 10.75 -6.93 -27.26
CA ALA A 150 12.05 -7.54 -26.93
C ALA A 150 11.90 -8.84 -26.11
N LYS A 151 10.81 -8.97 -25.33
CA LYS A 151 10.46 -10.17 -24.57
C LYS A 151 9.65 -11.19 -25.37
N GLY A 152 9.42 -10.99 -26.67
CA GLY A 152 8.62 -11.86 -27.52
C GLY A 152 7.11 -11.83 -27.23
N LYS A 153 6.62 -10.80 -26.57
CA LYS A 153 5.22 -10.61 -26.15
C LYS A 153 4.69 -9.25 -26.65
N PRO A 154 4.54 -9.06 -27.97
CA PRO A 154 4.13 -7.78 -28.53
C PRO A 154 2.75 -7.37 -27.98
N LEU A 155 2.61 -6.10 -27.68
CA LEU A 155 1.35 -5.50 -27.24
C LEU A 155 0.70 -4.75 -28.41
N PRO A 156 -0.65 -4.67 -28.47
CA PRO A 156 -1.34 -3.80 -29.41
C PRO A 156 -1.06 -2.33 -29.10
N ARG A 157 -1.33 -1.44 -30.04
CA ARG A 157 -1.14 0.02 -29.87
C ARG A 157 -2.00 0.58 -28.73
N ALA A 158 -3.21 0.05 -28.57
CA ALA A 158 -4.13 0.42 -27.51
C ALA A 158 -4.90 -0.82 -27.01
N ILE A 159 -5.26 -0.81 -25.73
CA ILE A 159 -6.14 -1.81 -25.11
C ILE A 159 -7.42 -1.11 -24.66
N PRO A 160 -8.58 -1.51 -25.20
CA PRO A 160 -9.86 -0.90 -24.84
C PRO A 160 -10.25 -1.22 -23.38
N PRO A 161 -11.27 -0.54 -22.83
CA PRO A 161 -11.86 -0.89 -21.53
C PRO A 161 -12.25 -2.36 -21.45
N GLY A 162 -12.09 -2.94 -20.28
CA GLY A 162 -12.49 -4.33 -20.04
C GLY A 162 -11.51 -5.11 -19.17
N PRO A 163 -11.75 -6.42 -18.98
CA PRO A 163 -10.99 -7.26 -18.03
C PRO A 163 -9.51 -7.42 -18.39
N SER A 164 -9.14 -7.23 -19.66
CA SER A 164 -7.76 -7.31 -20.13
C SER A 164 -6.98 -6.00 -19.99
N ASN A 165 -7.66 -4.89 -19.67
CA ASN A 165 -7.01 -3.59 -19.54
C ASN A 165 -6.22 -3.50 -18.21
N PRO A 166 -4.90 -3.31 -18.25
CA PRO A 166 -4.09 -3.24 -17.03
C PRO A 166 -4.30 -1.97 -16.20
N LEU A 167 -4.97 -0.94 -16.74
CA LEU A 167 -5.34 0.25 -15.97
C LEU A 167 -6.55 0.01 -15.05
N GLY A 168 -7.29 -1.10 -15.26
CA GLY A 168 -8.54 -1.30 -14.55
C GLY A 168 -9.61 -0.31 -14.97
N ARG A 169 -10.54 0.02 -14.06
CA ARG A 169 -11.72 0.85 -14.36
C ARG A 169 -11.54 2.35 -14.12
N HIS A 170 -10.50 2.76 -13.37
CA HIS A 170 -10.33 4.16 -12.98
C HIS A 170 -8.89 4.61 -13.20
N TRP A 171 -8.77 5.80 -13.77
CA TRP A 171 -7.51 6.48 -14.03
C TRP A 171 -7.55 7.92 -13.50
N LEU A 172 -6.52 8.29 -12.75
CA LEU A 172 -6.21 9.65 -12.33
C LEU A 172 -4.91 10.05 -13.02
N GLY A 173 -5.01 10.90 -14.05
CA GLY A 173 -3.86 11.46 -14.77
C GLY A 173 -3.15 12.50 -13.92
N LEU A 174 -1.83 12.49 -13.88
CA LEU A 174 -1.02 13.41 -13.08
C LEU A 174 -0.25 14.39 -13.96
N SER A 175 0.04 15.59 -13.45
CA SER A 175 0.82 16.62 -14.16
C SER A 175 2.30 16.25 -14.38
N VAL A 176 2.71 15.03 -14.12
CA VAL A 176 4.09 14.53 -14.23
C VAL A 176 4.23 13.52 -15.37
N GLY A 177 4.27 14.04 -16.59
CA GLY A 177 4.43 13.24 -17.80
C GLY A 177 3.27 12.27 -18.03
N VAL A 178 3.58 11.01 -18.30
CA VAL A 178 2.60 9.92 -18.55
C VAL A 178 2.25 9.12 -17.29
N ILE A 179 2.58 9.64 -16.12
CA ILE A 179 2.34 8.96 -14.83
C ILE A 179 0.89 9.17 -14.41
N GLY A 180 0.27 8.10 -13.92
CA GLY A 180 -1.07 8.14 -13.34
C GLY A 180 -1.20 7.24 -12.11
N ILE A 181 -2.30 7.42 -11.39
CA ILE A 181 -2.78 6.52 -10.33
C ILE A 181 -3.96 5.77 -10.92
N HIS A 182 -3.94 4.44 -10.92
CA HIS A 182 -4.94 3.65 -11.62
C HIS A 182 -5.23 2.31 -10.96
N GLY A 183 -6.33 1.70 -11.35
CA GLY A 183 -6.69 0.35 -10.94
C GLY A 183 -5.79 -0.73 -11.53
N THR A 184 -6.27 -1.96 -11.55
CA THR A 184 -5.53 -3.08 -12.12
C THR A 184 -6.44 -4.27 -12.42
N ASN A 185 -6.09 -5.04 -13.43
CA ASN A 185 -6.62 -6.38 -13.65
C ASN A 185 -5.81 -7.49 -12.95
N ALA A 186 -4.74 -7.12 -12.21
CA ALA A 186 -3.86 -8.03 -11.49
C ALA A 186 -3.67 -7.59 -10.03
N PRO A 187 -4.71 -7.68 -9.16
CA PRO A 187 -4.69 -7.14 -7.79
C PRO A 187 -3.58 -7.74 -6.91
N GLY A 188 -3.17 -8.99 -7.13
CA GLY A 188 -2.03 -9.60 -6.43
C GLY A 188 -0.66 -8.97 -6.75
N SER A 189 -0.60 -7.97 -7.66
CA SER A 189 0.61 -7.20 -7.97
C SER A 189 0.76 -5.94 -7.11
N ILE A 190 -0.22 -5.61 -6.28
CA ILE A 190 -0.16 -4.49 -5.34
C ILE A 190 0.89 -4.76 -4.26
N PHE A 191 1.32 -3.71 -3.59
CA PHE A 191 2.33 -3.71 -2.55
C PHE A 191 3.71 -4.20 -3.05
N ARG A 192 4.07 -3.83 -4.29
CA ARG A 192 5.36 -4.14 -4.93
C ARG A 192 5.96 -2.93 -5.64
N ALA A 193 7.29 -2.92 -5.79
CA ALA A 193 8.00 -2.02 -6.69
C ALA A 193 8.19 -2.73 -8.03
N GLY A 194 7.23 -2.58 -8.96
CA GLY A 194 7.21 -3.38 -10.19
C GLY A 194 6.43 -2.77 -11.36
N THR A 195 6.01 -1.49 -11.27
CA THR A 195 5.38 -0.79 -12.39
C THR A 195 6.41 -0.06 -13.26
N HIS A 196 5.96 0.55 -14.35
CA HIS A 196 6.77 1.45 -15.20
C HIS A 196 6.66 2.91 -14.75
N GLY A 197 6.51 3.14 -13.43
CA GLY A 197 6.45 4.47 -12.82
C GLY A 197 5.07 4.88 -12.32
N CYS A 198 3.98 4.39 -12.94
CA CYS A 198 2.61 4.63 -12.48
C CYS A 198 2.34 3.98 -11.11
N ILE A 199 1.32 4.50 -10.43
CA ILE A 199 0.85 4.00 -9.14
C ILE A 199 -0.36 3.10 -9.39
N ARG A 200 -0.19 1.82 -9.10
CA ARG A 200 -1.26 0.82 -9.23
C ARG A 200 -1.94 0.62 -7.90
N VAL A 201 -3.27 0.68 -7.88
CA VAL A 201 -4.11 0.58 -6.69
C VAL A 201 -5.07 -0.60 -6.83
N HIS A 202 -5.45 -1.24 -5.72
CA HIS A 202 -6.45 -2.31 -5.74
C HIS A 202 -7.78 -1.80 -6.33
N PRO A 203 -8.55 -2.62 -7.09
CA PRO A 203 -9.79 -2.17 -7.76
C PRO A 203 -10.79 -1.47 -6.83
N ASP A 204 -11.01 -2.00 -5.63
CA ASP A 204 -11.95 -1.41 -4.67
C ASP A 204 -11.42 -0.09 -4.09
N ASP A 205 -10.10 -0.02 -3.87
CA ASP A 205 -9.46 1.14 -3.26
C ASP A 205 -9.37 2.31 -4.26
N ILE A 206 -9.09 2.01 -5.55
CA ILE A 206 -9.07 3.07 -6.57
C ILE A 206 -10.48 3.62 -6.82
N ALA A 207 -11.53 2.81 -6.76
CA ALA A 207 -12.90 3.29 -6.88
C ALA A 207 -13.20 4.31 -5.77
N ARG A 208 -12.89 3.96 -4.52
CA ARG A 208 -13.04 4.85 -3.37
C ARG A 208 -12.20 6.13 -3.49
N LEU A 209 -10.92 6.01 -3.86
CA LEU A 209 -10.04 7.17 -4.04
C LEU A 209 -10.54 8.07 -5.18
N PHE A 210 -11.01 7.48 -6.27
CA PHE A 210 -11.54 8.19 -7.43
C PHE A 210 -12.75 9.07 -7.06
N ASP A 211 -13.64 8.59 -6.21
CA ASP A 211 -14.81 9.36 -5.76
C ASP A 211 -14.41 10.55 -4.87
N LEU A 212 -13.36 10.40 -4.06
CA LEU A 212 -12.90 11.42 -3.12
C LEU A 212 -12.04 12.51 -3.78
N VAL A 213 -11.22 12.15 -4.76
CA VAL A 213 -10.22 13.04 -5.37
C VAL A 213 -10.84 13.86 -6.51
N ALA A 214 -10.58 15.16 -6.54
CA ALA A 214 -10.99 16.06 -7.62
C ALA A 214 -9.85 16.32 -8.61
N VAL A 215 -10.18 16.76 -9.84
CA VAL A 215 -9.19 17.41 -10.71
C VAL A 215 -8.73 18.70 -10.03
N GLY A 216 -7.43 18.95 -10.02
CA GLY A 216 -6.81 20.03 -9.25
C GLY A 216 -6.23 19.59 -7.91
N THR A 217 -6.58 18.39 -7.39
CA THR A 217 -6.03 17.89 -6.14
C THR A 217 -4.51 17.84 -6.20
N PRO A 218 -3.79 18.51 -5.26
CA PRO A 218 -2.34 18.45 -5.18
C PRO A 218 -1.86 17.12 -4.61
N GLY A 219 -0.63 16.76 -4.94
CA GLY A 219 0.02 15.60 -4.34
C GLY A 219 1.53 15.63 -4.51
N ARG A 220 2.18 14.65 -3.89
CA ARG A 220 3.64 14.48 -3.99
C ARG A 220 4.05 13.03 -3.83
N PHE A 221 5.15 12.70 -4.48
CA PHE A 221 5.88 11.46 -4.25
C PHE A 221 7.02 11.72 -3.29
N VAL A 222 7.06 10.99 -2.18
CA VAL A 222 8.11 11.08 -1.15
C VAL A 222 8.90 9.78 -1.06
N TYR A 223 10.04 9.83 -0.38
CA TYR A 223 10.93 8.68 -0.26
C TYR A 223 11.45 8.55 1.18
N GLU A 224 10.62 8.01 2.06
CA GLU A 224 10.88 7.84 3.49
C GLU A 224 10.87 6.35 3.84
N PRO A 225 12.03 5.66 3.78
CA PRO A 225 12.11 4.22 4.04
C PRO A 225 12.07 3.88 5.53
N VAL A 226 12.19 4.86 6.41
CA VAL A 226 12.11 4.71 7.87
C VAL A 226 11.20 5.78 8.42
N LEU A 227 10.16 5.37 9.14
CA LEU A 227 9.19 6.25 9.75
C LEU A 227 9.08 5.95 11.25
N VAL A 228 8.91 6.99 12.04
CA VAL A 228 8.61 6.90 13.48
C VAL A 228 7.28 7.59 13.71
N ALA A 229 6.37 6.93 14.40
CA ALA A 229 5.05 7.44 14.72
C ALA A 229 4.78 7.33 16.22
N GLN A 230 3.92 8.21 16.75
CA GLN A 230 3.50 8.18 18.13
C GLN A 230 1.97 8.15 18.21
N GLU A 231 1.42 7.19 18.95
CA GLU A 231 0.00 7.11 19.31
C GLU A 231 -0.12 7.11 20.85
N GLY A 232 -0.59 8.19 21.41
CA GLY A 232 -0.63 8.36 22.87
C GLY A 232 0.76 8.17 23.49
N ASN A 233 0.92 7.16 24.32
CA ASN A 233 2.19 6.79 24.94
C ASN A 233 3.04 5.83 24.12
N ASP A 234 2.50 5.24 23.09
CA ASP A 234 3.18 4.23 22.28
C ASP A 234 3.99 4.87 21.15
N VAL A 235 5.20 4.34 20.92
CA VAL A 235 6.06 4.72 19.81
C VAL A 235 6.20 3.53 18.88
N PHE A 236 6.02 3.80 17.58
CA PHE A 236 6.10 2.81 16.52
C PHE A 236 7.24 3.14 15.57
N LEU A 237 7.92 2.11 15.10
CA LEU A 237 8.94 2.19 14.06
C LEU A 237 8.50 1.34 12.87
N GLU A 238 8.54 1.94 11.68
CA GLU A 238 8.28 1.26 10.41
C GLU A 238 9.49 1.36 9.51
N VAL A 239 9.95 0.21 8.98
CA VAL A 239 11.18 0.13 8.18
C VAL A 239 10.93 -0.64 6.90
N HIS A 240 11.28 -0.02 5.78
CA HIS A 240 11.18 -0.56 4.43
C HIS A 240 12.53 -0.77 3.77
N ALA A 241 12.57 -1.63 2.76
CA ALA A 241 13.73 -1.75 1.89
C ALA A 241 13.93 -0.46 1.08
N ASP A 242 15.18 -0.02 0.91
CA ASP A 242 15.53 1.08 0.01
C ASP A 242 15.51 0.59 -1.46
N VAL A 243 14.30 0.53 -2.03
CA VAL A 243 14.04 -0.05 -3.36
C VAL A 243 14.76 0.65 -4.50
N TYR A 244 15.12 1.93 -4.32
CA TYR A 244 15.87 2.71 -5.32
C TYR A 244 17.34 2.94 -4.96
N ARG A 245 17.80 2.38 -3.83
CA ARG A 245 19.19 2.51 -3.33
C ARG A 245 19.63 3.97 -3.26
N ARG A 246 18.80 4.82 -2.66
CA ARG A 246 19.03 6.27 -2.61
C ARG A 246 19.90 6.74 -1.45
N SER A 247 20.18 5.89 -0.49
CA SER A 247 20.85 6.32 0.72
C SER A 247 22.03 5.43 1.09
N ALA A 248 23.14 6.08 1.44
CA ALA A 248 24.24 5.46 2.14
C ALA A 248 24.05 5.39 3.67
N VAL A 249 23.07 6.13 4.21
CA VAL A 249 22.76 6.16 5.66
C VAL A 249 22.01 4.91 6.05
N SER A 250 22.40 4.26 7.12
CA SER A 250 21.76 3.04 7.61
C SER A 250 20.31 3.30 8.08
N ALA A 251 19.46 2.25 8.08
CA ALA A 251 18.10 2.39 8.58
C ALA A 251 18.07 2.72 10.08
N MET A 252 19.05 2.23 10.86
CA MET A 252 19.16 2.55 12.28
C MET A 252 19.50 4.02 12.49
N ASP A 253 20.49 4.58 11.79
CA ASP A 253 20.86 6.00 11.91
C ASP A 253 19.67 6.91 11.52
N ARG A 254 18.89 6.53 10.53
CA ARG A 254 17.66 7.23 10.16
C ARG A 254 16.61 7.17 11.27
N ALA A 255 16.43 6.00 11.89
CA ALA A 255 15.50 5.84 13.00
C ALA A 255 15.90 6.70 14.20
N ILE A 256 17.20 6.74 14.53
CA ILE A 256 17.75 7.58 15.61
C ILE A 256 17.54 9.06 15.28
N ALA A 257 17.89 9.50 14.07
CA ALA A 257 17.72 10.89 13.64
C ALA A 257 16.23 11.29 13.72
N ARG A 258 15.34 10.46 13.17
CA ARG A 258 13.90 10.74 13.16
C ARG A 258 13.32 10.79 14.57
N ALA A 259 13.70 9.87 15.44
CA ALA A 259 13.31 9.87 16.84
C ALA A 259 13.80 11.14 17.57
N GLY A 260 15.00 11.61 17.25
CA GLY A 260 15.55 12.87 17.78
C GLY A 260 14.76 14.10 17.34
N GLU A 261 14.41 14.20 16.05
CA GLU A 261 13.56 15.27 15.50
C GLU A 261 12.19 15.33 16.19
N LEU A 262 11.63 14.19 16.57
CA LEU A 262 10.33 14.07 17.23
C LEU A 262 10.42 14.15 18.77
N GLY A 263 11.62 14.22 19.36
CA GLY A 263 11.83 14.22 20.82
C GLY A 263 11.47 12.88 21.49
N LEU A 264 11.56 11.77 20.75
CA LEU A 264 11.13 10.43 21.20
C LEU A 264 12.28 9.50 21.56
N THR A 265 13.54 9.92 21.47
CA THR A 265 14.74 9.08 21.64
C THR A 265 14.74 8.30 22.95
N ASP A 266 14.37 8.94 24.07
CA ASP A 266 14.38 8.32 25.40
C ASP A 266 13.18 7.39 25.65
N ARG A 267 12.18 7.43 24.77
CA ARG A 267 10.96 6.61 24.85
C ARG A 267 11.09 5.30 24.09
N ILE A 268 12.12 5.14 23.25
CA ILE A 268 12.34 3.99 22.40
C ILE A 268 13.20 2.92 23.12
N ASP A 269 12.74 1.69 23.08
CA ASP A 269 13.54 0.50 23.33
C ASP A 269 14.38 0.19 22.08
N TRP A 270 15.64 0.60 22.11
CA TRP A 270 16.55 0.46 20.97
C TRP A 270 16.91 -1.01 20.66
N VAL A 271 16.71 -1.95 21.58
CA VAL A 271 16.87 -3.39 21.30
C VAL A 271 15.72 -3.88 20.43
N ARG A 272 14.48 -3.50 20.76
CA ARG A 272 13.31 -3.77 19.91
C ARG A 272 13.42 -3.06 18.55
N ALA A 273 13.82 -1.78 18.55
CA ALA A 273 14.03 -1.03 17.32
C ALA A 273 15.06 -1.70 16.40
N ALA A 274 16.17 -2.23 16.94
CA ALA A 274 17.16 -2.99 16.16
C ALA A 274 16.55 -4.23 15.51
N ALA A 275 15.69 -4.97 16.20
CA ALA A 275 14.97 -6.11 15.63
C ALA A 275 14.04 -5.69 14.47
N VAL A 276 13.31 -4.57 14.60
CA VAL A 276 12.46 -4.02 13.54
C VAL A 276 13.30 -3.61 12.33
N VAL A 277 14.43 -2.92 12.55
CA VAL A 277 15.37 -2.53 11.49
C VAL A 277 15.93 -3.75 10.76
N ALA A 278 16.29 -4.82 11.47
CA ALA A 278 16.80 -6.04 10.87
C ALA A 278 15.73 -6.77 10.04
N ALA A 279 14.51 -6.84 10.55
CA ALA A 279 13.39 -7.55 9.92
C ALA A 279 12.85 -6.82 8.66
N ARG A 280 12.78 -5.48 8.67
CA ARG A 280 12.26 -4.65 7.56
C ARG A 280 10.89 -5.12 7.06
N HIS A 281 10.00 -5.42 7.97
CA HIS A 281 8.70 -6.03 7.65
C HIS A 281 7.73 -5.07 6.95
N GLY A 282 8.02 -3.77 6.89
CA GLY A 282 7.23 -2.80 6.16
C GLY A 282 5.85 -2.54 6.77
N VAL A 283 5.74 -2.70 8.09
CA VAL A 283 4.57 -2.33 8.91
C VAL A 283 5.07 -1.72 10.22
N ALA A 284 4.26 -0.85 10.82
CA ALA A 284 4.61 -0.16 12.05
C ALA A 284 4.62 -1.13 13.24
N ARG A 285 5.73 -1.21 13.95
CA ARG A 285 5.91 -2.08 15.12
C ARG A 285 6.16 -1.27 16.37
N LEU A 286 5.54 -1.69 17.47
CA LEU A 286 5.70 -1.06 18.78
C LEU A 286 7.15 -1.18 19.25
N VAL A 287 7.75 -0.03 19.56
CA VAL A 287 9.13 0.06 20.05
C VAL A 287 9.26 0.89 21.32
N SER A 288 8.15 1.24 21.99
CA SER A 288 8.18 1.94 23.29
C SER A 288 8.85 1.06 24.36
N ARG A 289 9.41 1.77 25.36
CA ARG A 289 9.91 1.15 26.60
C ARG A 289 8.78 0.65 27.49
#